data_21877417957f8807834eac844277fcea
#
_entry.id   21877417957f8807834eac844277fcea
#
_cell.length_a   1.000
_cell.length_b   1.000
_cell.length_c   1.000
_cell.angle_alpha   90.00
_cell.angle_beta   90.00
_cell.angle_gamma   90.00
#
_symmetry.space_group_name_H-M   'P 1'
#
loop_
_entity.id
_entity.type
_entity.pdbx_description
1 polymer ?
#
loop_
_entity_poly.entity_id
_entity_poly.type
_entity_poly.pdbx_seq_one_letter_code
_entity_poly.pdbx_strand_id
1 'polypeptide(L)'
;MVETYRNKYRIPSNRLRGWNYASNGHYFITIVTACRNRLFGEIKNGEMVLNDLGHIVNNEFFKSFEMREELFLGEFVLMPNHLHAIVILDKSKCTTTDDDVVVKTHDSNVKTHGPNVETHGRASLPINQPIFQRQPKSISSFVAGFKSSTIKQIDDWIDSNNVTMAKFNKNNPLWQSNYHDHIIRNENEYRRISDYIIRNPIEWNEDTLNNNC
;
A
#
# COMPACT_ATOMS: atom_id res chain seq x y z
N MET A 1 25.49 8.71 -13.46
CA MET A 1 25.25 9.76 -12.45
C MET A 1 24.07 9.32 -11.58
N VAL A 2 24.23 9.25 -10.27
CA VAL A 2 23.16 8.89 -9.33
C VAL A 2 22.32 10.15 -9.09
N GLU A 3 21.03 10.10 -9.45
CA GLU A 3 20.14 11.23 -9.22
C GLU A 3 19.91 11.43 -7.73
N THR A 4 20.26 12.60 -7.21
CA THR A 4 19.99 13.00 -5.83
C THR A 4 18.78 13.95 -5.79
N TYR A 5 17.82 13.70 -4.89
CA TYR A 5 16.76 14.62 -4.56
C TYR A 5 16.98 15.20 -3.17
N ARG A 6 17.10 16.52 -3.03
CA ARG A 6 17.40 17.21 -1.77
C ARG A 6 18.67 16.69 -1.05
N ASN A 7 19.74 16.42 -1.78
CA ASN A 7 21.00 15.83 -1.29
C ASN A 7 20.85 14.46 -0.61
N LYS A 8 19.77 13.72 -0.90
CA LYS A 8 19.60 12.34 -0.46
C LYS A 8 19.53 11.42 -1.67
N TYR A 9 20.13 10.25 -1.56
CA TYR A 9 20.05 9.22 -2.59
C TYR A 9 18.57 8.84 -2.79
N ARG A 10 18.09 8.94 -4.03
CA ARG A 10 16.76 8.45 -4.40
C ARG A 10 16.87 6.97 -4.72
N ILE A 11 16.18 6.13 -3.96
CA ILE A 11 16.02 4.72 -4.32
C ILE A 11 15.25 4.68 -5.64
N PRO A 12 15.79 4.09 -6.72
CA PRO A 12 15.09 3.98 -7.99
C PRO A 12 13.74 3.30 -7.80
N SER A 13 12.74 3.76 -8.52
CA SER A 13 11.43 3.07 -8.55
C SER A 13 11.57 1.79 -9.37
N ASN A 14 11.13 0.65 -8.83
CA ASN A 14 11.07 -0.61 -9.54
C ASN A 14 9.89 -0.67 -10.54
N ARG A 15 9.11 0.40 -10.65
CA ARG A 15 7.92 0.45 -11.51
C ARG A 15 8.29 0.58 -12.99
N LEU A 16 7.51 -0.09 -13.82
CA LEU A 16 7.62 0.03 -15.26
C LEU A 16 7.35 1.49 -15.69
N ARG A 17 8.35 2.12 -16.31
CA ARG A 17 8.21 3.48 -16.82
C ARG A 17 7.17 3.52 -17.92
N GLY A 18 6.29 4.54 -17.90
CA GLY A 18 5.24 4.71 -18.88
C GLY A 18 3.98 3.87 -18.68
N TRP A 19 3.96 2.97 -17.70
CA TRP A 19 2.76 2.21 -17.37
C TRP A 19 1.85 2.98 -16.44
N ASN A 20 0.53 2.96 -16.76
CA ASN A 20 -0.48 3.56 -15.90
C ASN A 20 -1.00 2.52 -14.90
N TYR A 21 -0.54 2.59 -13.66
CA TYR A 21 -0.95 1.69 -12.55
C TYR A 21 -2.39 1.91 -12.06
N ALA A 22 -3.15 2.75 -12.73
CA ALA A 22 -4.60 2.87 -12.59
C ALA A 22 -5.37 2.21 -13.75
N SER A 23 -4.67 1.55 -14.68
CA SER A 23 -5.30 0.76 -15.75
C SER A 23 -5.80 -0.58 -15.25
N ASN A 24 -6.87 -1.09 -15.85
CA ASN A 24 -7.32 -2.45 -15.61
C ASN A 24 -6.19 -3.44 -15.92
N GLY A 25 -6.09 -4.50 -15.12
CA GLY A 25 -5.05 -5.52 -15.27
C GLY A 25 -4.83 -6.35 -14.01
N HIS A 26 -3.99 -7.36 -14.15
CA HIS A 26 -3.56 -8.23 -13.06
C HIS A 26 -2.15 -7.83 -12.62
N TYR A 27 -1.98 -7.60 -11.32
CA TYR A 27 -0.74 -7.12 -10.74
C TYR A 27 -0.29 -8.07 -9.65
N PHE A 28 0.85 -8.69 -9.83
CA PHE A 28 1.53 -9.37 -8.73
C PHE A 28 2.25 -8.33 -7.88
N ILE A 29 1.99 -8.33 -6.59
CA ILE A 29 2.62 -7.41 -5.64
C ILE A 29 3.33 -8.16 -4.53
N THR A 30 4.46 -7.60 -4.07
CA THR A 30 5.16 -8.05 -2.86
C THR A 30 5.36 -6.85 -1.93
N ILE A 31 4.87 -6.96 -0.70
CA ILE A 31 5.03 -5.93 0.33
C ILE A 31 5.84 -6.53 1.48
N VAL A 32 6.99 -5.93 1.78
CA VAL A 32 7.99 -6.47 2.71
C VAL A 32 8.08 -5.59 3.95
N THR A 33 8.28 -6.20 5.12
CA THR A 33 8.56 -5.48 6.37
C THR A 33 9.89 -4.74 6.29
N ALA A 34 10.02 -3.66 7.05
CA ALA A 34 11.30 -3.00 7.21
C ALA A 34 12.33 -3.99 7.78
N CYS A 35 13.56 -3.94 7.24
CA CYS A 35 14.65 -4.86 7.61
C CYS A 35 14.26 -6.35 7.54
N ARG A 36 13.24 -6.72 6.77
CA ARG A 36 12.76 -8.11 6.64
C ARG A 36 12.47 -8.80 7.98
N ASN A 37 12.10 -8.02 8.99
CA ASN A 37 11.79 -8.54 10.32
C ASN A 37 10.57 -9.48 10.24
N ARG A 38 10.69 -10.66 10.83
CA ARG A 38 9.62 -11.66 10.91
C ARG A 38 8.64 -11.28 12.01
N LEU A 39 7.62 -10.46 11.65
CA LEU A 39 6.70 -9.84 12.60
C LEU A 39 5.32 -10.52 12.62
N PHE A 40 4.97 -11.33 11.61
CA PHE A 40 3.59 -11.77 11.40
C PHE A 40 3.33 -13.21 11.83
N GLY A 41 4.36 -13.92 12.25
CA GLY A 41 4.25 -15.31 12.66
C GLY A 41 5.44 -16.15 12.20
N GLU A 42 5.25 -17.44 12.07
CA GLU A 42 6.29 -18.41 11.72
C GLU A 42 5.76 -19.49 10.76
N ILE A 43 6.67 -20.13 10.02
CA ILE A 43 6.32 -21.28 9.20
C ILE A 43 6.53 -22.55 10.03
N LYS A 44 5.48 -23.38 10.15
CA LYS A 44 5.48 -24.68 10.77
C LYS A 44 4.98 -25.74 9.79
N ASN A 45 5.77 -26.76 9.53
CA ASN A 45 5.42 -27.85 8.62
C ASN A 45 4.98 -27.39 7.21
N GLY A 46 5.58 -26.30 6.70
CA GLY A 46 5.23 -25.74 5.40
C GLY A 46 3.95 -24.89 5.40
N GLU A 47 3.40 -24.55 6.57
CA GLU A 47 2.22 -23.71 6.71
C GLU A 47 2.53 -22.45 7.53
N MET A 48 1.89 -21.34 7.18
CA MET A 48 2.02 -20.09 7.92
C MET A 48 1.13 -20.11 9.18
N VAL A 49 1.75 -19.96 10.35
CA VAL A 49 1.06 -19.79 11.64
C VAL A 49 1.14 -18.32 12.03
N LEU A 50 0.02 -17.62 11.95
CA LEU A 50 -0.06 -16.19 12.26
C LEU A 50 -0.01 -15.96 13.77
N ASN A 51 0.69 -14.88 14.17
CA ASN A 51 0.53 -14.27 15.49
C ASN A 51 -0.49 -13.12 15.44
N ASP A 52 -0.69 -12.41 16.55
CA ASP A 52 -1.67 -11.31 16.64
C ASP A 52 -1.44 -10.23 15.58
N LEU A 53 -0.18 -9.84 15.32
CA LEU A 53 0.14 -8.87 14.27
C LEU A 53 -0.17 -9.43 12.87
N GLY A 54 0.13 -10.71 12.65
CA GLY A 54 -0.22 -11.41 11.42
C GLY A 54 -1.71 -11.44 11.17
N HIS A 55 -2.52 -11.70 12.19
CA HIS A 55 -3.98 -11.65 12.09
C HIS A 55 -4.49 -10.24 11.75
N ILE A 56 -3.93 -9.19 12.37
CA ILE A 56 -4.29 -7.80 12.05
C ILE A 56 -3.96 -7.48 10.58
N VAL A 57 -2.75 -7.82 10.13
CA VAL A 57 -2.30 -7.58 8.74
C VAL A 57 -3.20 -8.32 7.75
N ASN A 58 -3.50 -9.60 8.02
CA ASN A 58 -4.36 -10.42 7.19
C ASN A 58 -5.77 -9.82 7.07
N ASN A 59 -6.38 -9.46 8.18
CA ASN A 59 -7.72 -8.88 8.21
C ASN A 59 -7.78 -7.53 7.47
N GLU A 60 -6.79 -6.64 7.69
CA GLU A 60 -6.74 -5.35 7.00
C GLU A 60 -6.49 -5.51 5.49
N PHE A 61 -5.80 -6.59 5.07
CA PHE A 61 -5.60 -6.86 3.65
C PHE A 61 -6.94 -7.20 2.98
N PHE A 62 -7.72 -8.14 3.51
CA PHE A 62 -9.04 -8.49 2.98
C PHE A 62 -10.01 -7.31 3.03
N LYS A 63 -10.09 -6.61 4.15
CA LYS A 63 -10.93 -5.41 4.31
C LYS A 63 -10.60 -4.32 3.28
N SER A 64 -9.35 -4.24 2.82
CA SER A 64 -8.95 -3.30 1.77
C SER A 64 -9.63 -3.57 0.43
N PHE A 65 -10.05 -4.81 0.16
CA PHE A 65 -10.84 -5.18 -1.04
C PHE A 65 -12.33 -4.90 -0.84
N GLU A 66 -12.87 -5.15 0.35
CA GLU A 66 -14.28 -4.86 0.65
C GLU A 66 -14.63 -3.38 0.46
N MET A 67 -13.67 -2.49 0.69
CA MET A 67 -13.85 -1.05 0.54
C MET A 67 -13.67 -0.53 -0.90
N ARG A 68 -13.36 -1.40 -1.86
CA ARG A 68 -12.99 -1.00 -3.23
C ARG A 68 -13.61 -1.91 -4.27
N GLU A 69 -14.66 -1.44 -4.90
CA GLU A 69 -15.42 -2.18 -5.92
C GLU A 69 -14.59 -2.53 -7.16
N GLU A 70 -13.55 -1.73 -7.45
CA GLU A 70 -12.67 -1.94 -8.60
C GLU A 70 -11.56 -2.98 -8.37
N LEU A 71 -11.39 -3.49 -7.15
CA LEU A 71 -10.32 -4.42 -6.81
C LEU A 71 -10.84 -5.82 -6.50
N PHE A 72 -10.20 -6.81 -7.07
CA PHE A 72 -10.46 -8.22 -6.80
C PHE A 72 -9.16 -8.91 -6.40
N LEU A 73 -9.28 -9.86 -5.49
CA LEU A 73 -8.17 -10.67 -5.01
C LEU A 73 -8.08 -11.95 -5.83
N GLY A 74 -6.91 -12.22 -6.40
CA GLY A 74 -6.50 -13.54 -6.87
C GLY A 74 -5.82 -14.32 -5.75
N GLU A 75 -4.69 -14.98 -6.08
CA GLU A 75 -3.91 -15.69 -5.05
C GLU A 75 -3.25 -14.73 -4.07
N PHE A 76 -3.16 -15.18 -2.81
CA PHE A 76 -2.59 -14.42 -1.70
C PHE A 76 -1.89 -15.33 -0.70
N VAL A 77 -0.77 -14.88 -0.17
CA VAL A 77 -0.10 -15.47 0.98
C VAL A 77 0.51 -14.41 1.88
N LEU A 78 0.30 -14.53 3.18
CA LEU A 78 1.02 -13.76 4.19
C LEU A 78 2.14 -14.65 4.75
N MET A 79 3.37 -14.14 4.70
CA MET A 79 4.58 -14.79 5.16
C MET A 79 5.11 -14.10 6.42
N PRO A 80 6.07 -14.66 7.15
CA PRO A 80 6.54 -14.07 8.41
C PRO A 80 7.00 -12.61 8.32
N ASN A 81 7.51 -12.17 7.18
CA ASN A 81 8.07 -10.83 6.98
C ASN A 81 7.62 -10.12 5.69
N HIS A 82 6.70 -10.71 4.92
CA HIS A 82 6.19 -10.12 3.69
C HIS A 82 4.83 -10.72 3.31
N LEU A 83 4.23 -10.17 2.29
CA LEU A 83 3.07 -10.77 1.63
C LEU A 83 3.25 -10.77 0.12
N HIS A 84 2.67 -11.76 -0.52
CA HIS A 84 2.49 -11.82 -1.96
C HIS A 84 1.00 -11.85 -2.29
N ALA A 85 0.60 -11.13 -3.34
CA ALA A 85 -0.77 -11.18 -3.83
C ALA A 85 -0.86 -10.92 -5.33
N ILE A 86 -1.83 -11.54 -5.99
CA ILE A 86 -2.33 -11.09 -7.28
C ILE A 86 -3.52 -10.16 -7.01
N VAL A 87 -3.36 -8.89 -7.36
CA VAL A 87 -4.40 -7.87 -7.27
C VAL A 87 -4.93 -7.59 -8.66
N ILE A 88 -6.22 -7.79 -8.87
CA ILE A 88 -6.91 -7.55 -10.13
C ILE A 88 -7.60 -6.20 -10.01
N LEU A 89 -7.25 -5.27 -10.89
CA LEU A 89 -7.93 -3.98 -11.01
C LEU A 89 -8.84 -4.03 -12.22
N ASP A 90 -10.15 -3.92 -11.98
CA ASP A 90 -11.18 -3.92 -13.03
C ASP A 90 -12.27 -2.88 -12.73
N LYS A 91 -12.18 -1.74 -13.37
CA LYS A 91 -13.12 -0.63 -13.20
C LYS A 91 -14.43 -0.81 -13.97
N SER A 92 -14.51 -1.80 -14.88
CA SER A 92 -15.72 -2.05 -15.65
C SER A 92 -16.85 -2.64 -14.79
N LYS A 93 -16.49 -3.19 -13.63
CA LYS A 93 -17.45 -3.78 -12.66
C LYS A 93 -17.95 -2.77 -11.62
N CYS A 94 -17.39 -1.55 -11.58
CA CYS A 94 -17.98 -0.49 -10.77
C CYS A 94 -19.33 -0.12 -11.38
N THR A 95 -20.41 -0.28 -10.62
CA THR A 95 -21.70 0.28 -10.99
C THR A 95 -21.55 1.79 -11.03
N THR A 96 -21.42 2.34 -12.24
CA THR A 96 -21.57 3.78 -12.45
C THR A 96 -23.02 4.11 -12.23
N THR A 97 -23.36 4.57 -11.03
CA THR A 97 -24.47 5.50 -10.91
C THR A 97 -23.95 6.81 -11.49
N ASP A 98 -24.01 6.91 -12.82
CA ASP A 98 -23.92 8.17 -13.52
C ASP A 98 -25.17 8.97 -13.18
N ASP A 99 -25.15 9.66 -12.06
CA ASP A 99 -26.02 10.79 -11.79
C ASP A 99 -25.12 11.98 -11.43
N ASP A 100 -24.96 12.83 -12.44
CA ASP A 100 -24.70 14.27 -12.39
C ASP A 100 -23.88 14.81 -11.22
N VAL A 101 -22.57 14.80 -11.33
CA VAL A 101 -21.79 15.88 -10.74
C VAL A 101 -21.60 16.98 -11.79
N VAL A 102 -22.65 17.75 -12.03
CA VAL A 102 -22.54 19.11 -12.52
C VAL A 102 -21.65 19.85 -11.54
N VAL A 103 -20.40 20.09 -11.91
CA VAL A 103 -19.53 21.04 -11.23
C VAL A 103 -20.17 22.42 -11.34
N LYS A 104 -20.99 22.77 -10.36
CA LYS A 104 -21.40 24.16 -10.17
C LYS A 104 -20.17 24.94 -9.71
N THR A 105 -19.54 25.64 -10.62
CA THR A 105 -18.66 26.75 -10.31
C THR A 105 -19.50 27.78 -9.54
N HIS A 106 -19.38 27.81 -8.23
CA HIS A 106 -19.93 28.89 -7.43
C HIS A 106 -19.00 30.10 -7.53
N ASP A 107 -19.37 31.01 -8.45
CA ASP A 107 -19.08 32.41 -8.31
C ASP A 107 -19.86 32.92 -7.09
N SER A 108 -19.20 33.15 -6.00
CA SER A 108 -19.76 33.87 -4.87
C SER A 108 -18.86 35.02 -4.48
N ASN A 109 -19.18 36.17 -5.09
CA ASN A 109 -18.86 37.47 -4.55
C ASN A 109 -19.59 37.64 -3.20
N VAL A 110 -18.94 37.45 -2.09
CA VAL A 110 -19.43 37.86 -0.78
C VAL A 110 -18.39 38.78 -0.16
N LYS A 111 -18.65 40.07 -0.22
CA LYS A 111 -18.00 41.07 0.65
C LYS A 111 -18.57 40.92 2.07
N THR A 112 -17.75 40.50 3.01
CA THR A 112 -18.04 40.70 4.43
C THR A 112 -16.89 41.45 5.07
N HIS A 113 -17.20 42.63 5.58
CA HIS A 113 -16.36 43.37 6.51
C HIS A 113 -16.43 42.72 7.88
N GLY A 114 -15.27 42.39 8.46
CA GLY A 114 -15.11 41.96 9.83
C GLY A 114 -13.65 42.14 10.28
N PRO A 115 -13.37 42.39 11.56
CA PRO A 115 -12.16 43.07 12.01
C PRO A 115 -10.89 42.20 11.98
N ASN A 116 -9.74 42.87 11.77
CA ASN A 116 -8.39 42.36 11.75
C ASN A 116 -8.07 41.38 12.89
N VAL A 117 -7.73 40.15 12.54
CA VAL A 117 -6.94 39.26 13.40
C VAL A 117 -5.61 39.02 12.68
N GLU A 118 -4.54 39.55 13.24
CA GLU A 118 -3.17 39.30 12.78
C GLU A 118 -2.81 37.84 13.04
N THR A 119 -2.83 37.01 12.00
CA THR A 119 -2.25 35.68 12.05
C THR A 119 -0.81 35.76 11.55
N HIS A 120 0.12 35.45 12.44
CA HIS A 120 1.55 35.34 12.16
C HIS A 120 1.82 34.45 10.96
N GLY A 121 2.55 35.02 9.99
CA GLY A 121 2.81 34.46 8.66
C GLY A 121 3.46 33.07 8.68
N ARG A 122 2.72 32.08 8.24
CA ARG A 122 3.31 30.91 7.61
C ARG A 122 3.70 31.35 6.21
N ALA A 123 5.01 31.35 5.93
CA ALA A 123 5.55 31.60 4.59
C ALA A 123 4.84 30.68 3.60
N SER A 124 4.10 31.28 2.68
CA SER A 124 3.48 30.58 1.55
C SER A 124 4.61 29.98 0.71
N LEU A 125 4.66 28.64 0.67
CA LEU A 125 5.54 27.94 -0.23
C LEU A 125 5.15 28.28 -1.69
N PRO A 126 6.10 28.49 -2.62
CA PRO A 126 5.79 28.81 -4.00
C PRO A 126 4.94 27.72 -4.65
N ILE A 127 3.82 28.14 -5.25
CA ILE A 127 2.73 27.31 -5.80
C ILE A 127 3.14 26.49 -7.07
N ASN A 128 4.41 26.39 -7.41
CA ASN A 128 4.85 25.81 -8.68
C ASN A 128 5.71 24.55 -8.56
N GLN A 129 5.46 23.68 -7.57
CA GLN A 129 5.96 22.32 -7.65
C GLN A 129 4.77 21.37 -7.84
N PRO A 130 4.82 20.45 -8.82
CA PRO A 130 3.77 19.47 -8.99
C PRO A 130 3.70 18.64 -7.70
N ILE A 131 2.62 18.84 -6.93
CA ILE A 131 2.31 17.98 -5.79
C ILE A 131 2.14 16.61 -6.41
N PHE A 132 3.05 15.68 -6.11
CA PHE A 132 2.96 14.30 -6.57
C PHE A 132 1.75 13.65 -5.90
N GLN A 133 0.58 13.80 -6.51
CA GLN A 133 -0.65 13.14 -6.07
C GLN A 133 -0.67 11.71 -6.63
N ARG A 134 -0.88 10.75 -5.75
CA ARG A 134 -1.14 9.37 -6.18
C ARG A 134 -2.48 9.37 -6.93
N GLN A 135 -2.51 8.71 -8.09
CA GLN A 135 -3.77 8.51 -8.80
C GLN A 135 -4.74 7.72 -7.91
N PRO A 136 -5.98 8.19 -7.72
CA PRO A 136 -7.02 7.40 -7.06
C PRO A 136 -7.32 6.13 -7.86
N LYS A 137 -7.93 5.14 -7.22
CA LYS A 137 -8.27 3.84 -7.84
C LYS A 137 -7.09 3.25 -8.63
N SER A 138 -5.91 3.17 -7.98
CA SER A 138 -4.66 2.61 -8.53
C SER A 138 -4.02 1.65 -7.55
N ILE A 139 -3.19 0.73 -8.04
CA ILE A 139 -2.40 -0.19 -7.19
C ILE A 139 -1.58 0.58 -6.16
N SER A 140 -1.06 1.75 -6.53
CA SER A 140 -0.28 2.58 -5.61
C SER A 140 -1.11 3.18 -4.48
N SER A 141 -2.36 3.58 -4.76
CA SER A 141 -3.26 4.09 -3.74
C SER A 141 -3.76 2.96 -2.83
N PHE A 142 -3.99 1.78 -3.39
CA PHE A 142 -4.33 0.57 -2.64
C PHE A 142 -3.22 0.22 -1.63
N VAL A 143 -1.98 0.01 -2.10
CA VAL A 143 -0.86 -0.36 -1.22
C VAL A 143 -0.59 0.70 -0.15
N ALA A 144 -0.71 1.98 -0.49
CA ALA A 144 -0.51 3.04 0.50
C ALA A 144 -1.60 3.07 1.57
N GLY A 145 -2.87 2.87 1.18
CA GLY A 145 -3.99 2.75 2.10
C GLY A 145 -3.83 1.56 3.04
N PHE A 146 -3.56 0.37 2.47
CA PHE A 146 -3.29 -0.85 3.23
C PHE A 146 -2.17 -0.67 4.26
N LYS A 147 -0.99 -0.15 3.84
CA LYS A 147 0.13 0.08 4.77
C LYS A 147 -0.24 1.03 5.91
N SER A 148 -1.01 2.08 5.61
CA SER A 148 -1.44 3.06 6.61
C SER A 148 -2.46 2.49 7.59
N SER A 149 -3.48 1.78 7.08
CA SER A 149 -4.52 1.17 7.94
C SER A 149 -3.93 0.09 8.85
N THR A 150 -3.03 -0.74 8.32
CA THR A 150 -2.34 -1.77 9.11
C THR A 150 -1.57 -1.17 10.28
N ILE A 151 -0.79 -0.11 10.06
CA ILE A 151 -0.04 0.57 11.15
C ILE A 151 -1.01 1.08 12.20
N LYS A 152 -2.10 1.74 11.77
CA LYS A 152 -3.11 2.26 12.68
C LYS A 152 -3.74 1.14 13.53
N GLN A 153 -4.15 0.03 12.91
CA GLN A 153 -4.77 -1.09 13.63
C GLN A 153 -3.81 -1.76 14.60
N ILE A 154 -2.52 -1.87 14.25
CA ILE A 154 -1.51 -2.39 15.18
C ILE A 154 -1.30 -1.43 16.35
N ASP A 155 -1.25 -0.11 16.11
CA ASP A 155 -1.12 0.89 17.18
C ASP A 155 -2.34 0.86 18.11
N ASP A 156 -3.55 0.76 17.55
CA ASP A 156 -4.80 0.63 18.32
C ASP A 156 -4.80 -0.68 19.17
N TRP A 157 -4.27 -1.78 18.61
CA TRP A 157 -4.15 -3.06 19.32
C TRP A 157 -3.11 -3.00 20.46
N ILE A 158 -1.95 -2.35 20.24
CA ILE A 158 -0.91 -2.13 21.27
C ILE A 158 -1.52 -1.38 22.46
N ASP A 159 -2.25 -0.28 22.18
CA ASP A 159 -2.89 0.54 23.22
C ASP A 159 -3.96 -0.24 23.99
N SER A 160 -4.82 -0.97 23.26
CA SER A 160 -5.95 -1.70 23.87
C SER A 160 -5.51 -2.89 24.73
N ASN A 161 -4.38 -3.51 24.41
CA ASN A 161 -3.88 -4.68 25.14
C ASN A 161 -2.72 -4.36 26.08
N ASN A 162 -2.34 -3.08 26.22
CA ASN A 162 -1.21 -2.64 27.05
C ASN A 162 0.09 -3.38 26.73
N VAL A 163 0.34 -3.66 25.44
CA VAL A 163 1.53 -4.40 25.01
C VAL A 163 2.76 -3.50 25.08
N THR A 164 3.83 -4.00 25.70
CA THR A 164 5.12 -3.29 25.75
C THR A 164 5.88 -3.48 24.44
N MET A 165 5.39 -2.84 23.39
CA MET A 165 6.02 -2.81 22.06
C MET A 165 6.06 -1.38 21.55
N ALA A 166 7.19 -0.98 20.92
CA ALA A 166 7.30 0.34 20.31
C ALA A 166 6.36 0.45 19.10
N LYS A 167 5.57 1.53 19.05
CA LYS A 167 4.71 1.85 17.91
C LYS A 167 5.49 2.08 16.62
N PHE A 168 4.85 1.74 15.51
CA PHE A 168 5.45 1.93 14.20
C PHE A 168 5.28 3.38 13.72
N ASN A 169 6.38 3.96 13.23
CA ASN A 169 6.43 5.33 12.76
C ASN A 169 7.54 5.53 11.72
N LYS A 170 7.84 6.77 11.36
CA LYS A 170 8.88 7.09 10.37
C LYS A 170 10.29 6.60 10.76
N ASN A 171 10.62 6.60 12.06
CA ASN A 171 11.94 6.18 12.57
C ASN A 171 11.98 4.67 12.89
N ASN A 172 10.81 4.05 13.09
CA ASN A 172 10.61 2.62 13.30
C ASN A 172 9.52 2.14 12.32
N PRO A 173 9.82 2.01 11.02
CA PRO A 173 8.80 1.66 10.03
C PRO A 173 8.42 0.18 10.11
N LEU A 174 7.12 -0.12 9.97
CA LEU A 174 6.63 -1.49 9.79
C LEU A 174 7.01 -2.04 8.41
N TRP A 175 6.81 -1.23 7.38
CA TRP A 175 6.96 -1.61 5.99
C TRP A 175 8.14 -0.92 5.32
N GLN A 176 8.76 -1.57 4.37
CA GLN A 176 9.65 -0.88 3.43
C GLN A 176 8.88 0.22 2.71
N SER A 177 9.56 1.32 2.36
CA SER A 177 8.94 2.47 1.68
C SER A 177 8.33 2.10 0.33
N ASN A 178 9.03 1.27 -0.43
CA ASN A 178 8.59 0.74 -1.72
C ASN A 178 7.88 -0.61 -1.55
N TYR A 179 7.31 -1.10 -2.64
CA TYR A 179 6.84 -2.46 -2.82
C TYR A 179 7.29 -2.93 -4.21
N HIS A 180 7.39 -4.23 -4.40
CA HIS A 180 7.63 -4.79 -5.73
C HIS A 180 6.29 -5.04 -6.41
N ASP A 181 6.22 -4.75 -7.71
CA ASP A 181 5.08 -5.04 -8.55
C ASP A 181 5.51 -5.61 -9.90
N HIS A 182 4.67 -6.48 -10.45
CA HIS A 182 4.82 -7.04 -11.77
C HIS A 182 3.47 -7.12 -12.46
N ILE A 183 3.41 -6.72 -13.73
CA ILE A 183 2.17 -6.73 -14.52
C ILE A 183 2.05 -8.08 -15.20
N ILE A 184 1.03 -8.85 -14.85
CA ILE A 184 0.73 -10.14 -15.43
C ILE A 184 0.05 -9.95 -16.79
N ARG A 185 0.64 -10.50 -17.85
CA ARG A 185 0.23 -10.22 -19.23
C ARG A 185 -0.54 -11.33 -19.90
N ASN A 186 -0.47 -12.55 -19.38
CA ASN A 186 -1.12 -13.71 -19.97
C ASN A 186 -1.42 -14.79 -18.93
N GLU A 187 -2.25 -15.74 -19.30
CA GLU A 187 -2.74 -16.81 -18.43
C GLU A 187 -1.60 -17.75 -17.95
N ASN A 188 -0.61 -18.02 -18.77
CA ASN A 188 0.51 -18.89 -18.36
C ASN A 188 1.33 -18.22 -17.25
N GLU A 189 1.54 -16.91 -17.35
CA GLU A 189 2.22 -16.14 -16.34
C GLU A 189 1.39 -16.05 -15.05
N TYR A 190 0.07 -15.87 -15.17
CA TYR A 190 -0.86 -15.90 -14.05
C TYR A 190 -0.74 -17.21 -13.27
N ARG A 191 -0.85 -18.35 -13.94
CA ARG A 191 -0.73 -19.68 -13.32
C ARG A 191 0.61 -19.88 -12.63
N ARG A 192 1.72 -19.52 -13.29
CA ARG A 192 3.07 -19.63 -12.72
C ARG A 192 3.21 -18.81 -11.44
N ILE A 193 2.64 -17.59 -11.41
CA ILE A 193 2.69 -16.73 -10.23
C ILE A 193 1.76 -17.25 -9.14
N SER A 194 0.57 -17.74 -9.48
CA SER A 194 -0.35 -18.39 -8.54
C SER A 194 0.32 -19.58 -7.85
N ASP A 195 0.93 -20.48 -8.62
CA ASP A 195 1.66 -21.64 -8.10
C ASP A 195 2.81 -21.21 -7.17
N TYR A 196 3.54 -20.15 -7.53
CA TYR A 196 4.60 -19.58 -6.68
C TYR A 196 4.04 -19.08 -5.36
N ILE A 197 2.91 -18.35 -5.36
CA ILE A 197 2.28 -17.83 -4.13
C ILE A 197 1.83 -18.97 -3.23
N ILE A 198 1.15 -19.98 -3.79
CA ILE A 198 0.62 -21.12 -3.03
C ILE A 198 1.76 -21.94 -2.39
N ARG A 199 2.88 -22.12 -3.12
CA ARG A 199 4.00 -22.93 -2.65
C ARG A 199 4.96 -22.17 -1.73
N ASN A 200 4.84 -20.85 -1.63
CA ASN A 200 5.78 -20.00 -0.88
C ASN A 200 6.01 -20.45 0.57
N PRO A 201 4.98 -20.86 1.36
CA PRO A 201 5.20 -21.37 2.72
C PRO A 201 6.04 -22.66 2.77
N ILE A 202 5.85 -23.56 1.80
CA ILE A 202 6.60 -24.84 1.73
C ILE A 202 8.06 -24.55 1.35
N GLU A 203 8.28 -23.59 0.46
CA GLU A 203 9.59 -23.20 -0.08
C GLU A 203 10.27 -22.08 0.76
N TRP A 204 9.73 -21.75 1.94
CA TRP A 204 10.19 -20.65 2.80
C TRP A 204 11.70 -20.65 3.07
N ASN A 205 12.30 -21.82 3.27
CA ASN A 205 13.72 -21.93 3.59
C ASN A 205 14.62 -21.51 2.41
N GLU A 206 14.11 -21.57 1.19
CA GLU A 206 14.81 -21.20 -0.05
C GLU A 206 14.45 -19.76 -0.49
N ASP A 207 13.47 -19.12 0.17
CA ASP A 207 13.03 -17.78 -0.19
C ASP A 207 14.13 -16.74 0.06
N THR A 208 14.39 -15.92 -0.95
CA THR A 208 15.37 -14.82 -0.88
C THR A 208 15.00 -13.76 0.16
N LEU A 209 13.72 -13.65 0.54
CA LEU A 209 13.23 -12.75 1.57
C LEU A 209 13.35 -13.33 2.98
N ASN A 210 13.64 -14.62 3.13
CA ASN A 210 13.83 -15.29 4.41
C ASN A 210 15.09 -14.78 5.17
N ASN A 211 16.09 -14.25 4.45
CA ASN A 211 17.29 -13.72 5.05
C ASN A 211 17.02 -12.35 5.69
N ASN A 212 17.36 -12.18 6.98
CA ASN A 212 17.36 -10.88 7.64
C ASN A 212 18.42 -9.95 7.02
N CYS A 213 18.17 -8.64 7.08
CA CYS A 213 19.17 -7.63 6.67
C CYS A 213 20.41 -7.70 7.56
#